data_592bb863376a3cceb42c12083e9f1d81
#
_entry.id   592bb863376a3cceb42c12083e9f1d81
#
_cell.length_a   1.000
_cell.length_b   1.000
_cell.length_c   1.000
_cell.angle_alpha   90.00
_cell.angle_beta   90.00
_cell.angle_gamma   90.00
#
_symmetry.space_group_name_H-M   'P 1'
#
loop_
_entity.id
_entity.type
_entity.pdbx_description
1 polymer ?
#
loop_
_entity_poly.entity_id
_entity_poly.type
_entity_poly.pdbx_seq_one_letter_code
_entity_poly.pdbx_strand_id
1 'polypeptide(L)'
;MKLFENFMRLILNFKKIQKTQLVTESFQSVCFFSNTALGDTIFNTPVFRVFKQNFPHVKVVALLNPSTALLFKTDPNIDEILLYDGKKSGFLDILKKLKKLSLDIVFILHSNEPQATPLAVLSGAKYLFKLPNVNNKFSPFHSNAPEPYGDDRYVVL
;
A
#
# COMPACT_ATOMS: atom_id res chain seq x y z
N MET A 1 -19.30 0.39 10.17
CA MET A 1 -18.15 -0.20 9.47
C MET A 1 -18.52 -0.85 8.14
N LYS A 2 -19.53 -1.73 8.13
CA LYS A 2 -20.00 -2.44 6.91
C LYS A 2 -20.47 -1.52 5.76
N LEU A 3 -21.14 -0.39 6.07
CA LEU A 3 -21.63 0.52 5.02
C LEU A 3 -20.51 1.18 4.23
N PHE A 4 -19.47 1.68 4.89
CA PHE A 4 -18.29 2.26 4.24
C PHE A 4 -17.55 1.22 3.40
N GLU A 5 -17.39 0.02 3.93
CA GLU A 5 -16.77 -1.11 3.23
C GLU A 5 -17.51 -1.47 1.94
N ASN A 6 -18.84 -1.64 2.02
CA ASN A 6 -19.65 -1.97 0.85
C ASN A 6 -19.64 -0.86 -0.20
N PHE A 7 -19.71 0.40 0.24
CA PHE A 7 -19.62 1.55 -0.64
C PHE A 7 -18.26 1.61 -1.36
N MET A 8 -17.16 1.41 -0.63
CA MET A 8 -15.83 1.38 -1.25
C MET A 8 -15.70 0.24 -2.25
N ARG A 9 -16.16 -0.97 -1.94
CA ARG A 9 -16.14 -2.09 -2.88
C ARG A 9 -16.91 -1.79 -4.16
N LEU A 10 -18.06 -1.13 -4.06
CA LEU A 10 -18.83 -0.72 -5.22
C LEU A 10 -18.02 0.25 -6.12
N ILE A 11 -17.40 1.25 -5.53
CA ILE A 11 -16.55 2.21 -6.28
C ILE A 11 -15.36 1.50 -6.92
N LEU A 12 -14.71 0.59 -6.21
CA LEU A 12 -13.53 -0.11 -6.70
C LEU A 12 -13.83 -1.02 -7.90
N ASN A 13 -15.04 -1.56 -8.01
CA ASN A 13 -15.45 -2.36 -9.17
C ASN A 13 -15.36 -1.59 -10.50
N PHE A 14 -15.40 -0.27 -10.47
CA PHE A 14 -15.21 0.59 -11.65
C PHE A 14 -13.75 0.98 -11.90
N LYS A 15 -12.82 0.55 -11.04
CA LYS A 15 -11.38 0.83 -11.16
C LYS A 15 -10.63 -0.41 -11.61
N LYS A 16 -9.68 -0.19 -12.52
CA LYS A 16 -8.80 -1.28 -12.98
C LYS A 16 -7.43 -1.12 -12.34
N ILE A 17 -7.01 -2.15 -11.62
CA ILE A 17 -5.61 -2.36 -11.22
C ILE A 17 -5.03 -3.41 -12.16
N GLN A 18 -3.79 -3.20 -12.58
CA GLN A 18 -3.12 -4.18 -13.43
C GLN A 18 -2.85 -5.45 -12.63
N LYS A 19 -3.27 -6.58 -13.19
CA LYS A 19 -3.04 -7.91 -12.63
C LYS A 19 -1.70 -8.41 -13.14
N THR A 20 -0.77 -8.61 -12.24
CA THR A 20 0.53 -9.20 -12.55
C THR A 20 1.19 -9.74 -11.30
N GLN A 21 1.99 -10.76 -11.48
CA GLN A 21 2.89 -11.24 -10.44
C GLN A 21 4.25 -10.57 -10.54
N LEU A 22 4.60 -10.03 -11.70
CA LEU A 22 5.87 -9.35 -11.94
C LEU A 22 5.62 -8.01 -12.62
N VAL A 23 6.21 -6.96 -12.06
CA VAL A 23 6.25 -5.65 -12.70
C VAL A 23 7.42 -5.67 -13.69
N THR A 24 7.10 -5.78 -14.98
CA THR A 24 8.11 -5.81 -16.06
C THR A 24 8.39 -4.44 -16.65
N GLU A 25 7.53 -3.47 -16.37
CA GLU A 25 7.68 -2.10 -16.85
C GLU A 25 8.60 -1.29 -15.94
N SER A 26 9.25 -0.27 -16.50
CA SER A 26 9.97 0.72 -15.69
C SER A 26 8.99 1.51 -14.83
N PHE A 27 9.30 1.68 -13.55
CA PHE A 27 8.53 2.47 -12.61
C PHE A 27 9.43 3.53 -11.96
N GLN A 28 8.84 4.67 -11.61
CA GLN A 28 9.53 5.84 -11.07
C GLN A 28 9.14 6.14 -9.63
N SER A 29 8.05 5.58 -9.15
CA SER A 29 7.51 5.89 -7.83
C SER A 29 6.88 4.68 -7.15
N VAL A 30 7.16 4.53 -5.86
CA VAL A 30 6.57 3.52 -5.00
C VAL A 30 6.08 4.16 -3.70
N CYS A 31 4.97 3.67 -3.18
CA CYS A 31 4.51 4.03 -1.85
C CYS A 31 4.33 2.79 -0.98
N PHE A 32 4.92 2.83 0.20
CA PHE A 32 4.75 1.79 1.21
C PHE A 32 3.76 2.25 2.28
N PHE A 33 2.67 1.53 2.45
CA PHE A 33 1.70 1.78 3.51
C PHE A 33 2.11 1.00 4.76
N SER A 34 2.56 1.73 5.79
CA SER A 34 2.99 1.20 7.09
C SER A 34 2.54 2.13 8.21
N ASN A 35 1.22 2.35 8.34
CA ASN A 35 0.64 3.35 9.25
C ASN A 35 -0.11 2.73 10.43
N THR A 36 0.28 1.54 10.87
CA THR A 36 -0.21 0.88 12.07
C THR A 36 0.66 1.21 13.29
N ALA A 37 1.09 0.22 14.03
CA ALA A 37 1.90 0.38 15.23
C ALA A 37 3.39 0.63 14.91
N LEU A 38 4.10 1.15 15.90
CA LEU A 38 5.54 1.41 15.80
C LEU A 38 6.34 0.14 15.46
N GLY A 39 6.03 -0.97 16.13
CA GLY A 39 6.71 -2.25 15.90
C GLY A 39 6.61 -2.70 14.45
N ASP A 40 5.41 -2.66 13.87
CA ASP A 40 5.18 -3.00 12.47
C ASP A 40 6.02 -2.13 11.53
N THR A 41 6.09 -0.82 11.82
CA THR A 41 6.86 0.13 10.99
C THR A 41 8.36 -0.15 11.07
N ILE A 42 8.87 -0.48 12.27
CA ILE A 42 10.29 -0.85 12.45
C ILE A 42 10.59 -2.15 11.67
N PHE A 43 9.73 -3.16 11.74
CA PHE A 43 9.88 -4.39 10.96
C PHE A 43 9.88 -4.17 9.44
N ASN A 44 9.26 -3.10 8.97
CA ASN A 44 9.26 -2.74 7.55
C ASN A 44 10.51 -1.95 7.11
N THR A 45 11.36 -1.48 8.01
CA THR A 45 12.58 -0.72 7.67
C THR A 45 13.50 -1.44 6.68
N PRO A 46 13.76 -2.75 6.80
CA PRO A 46 14.58 -3.47 5.83
C PRO A 46 14.01 -3.41 4.40
N VAL A 47 12.68 -3.35 4.27
CA VAL A 47 12.02 -3.26 2.95
C VAL A 47 12.36 -1.95 2.27
N PHE A 48 12.30 -0.81 2.97
CA PHE A 48 12.67 0.51 2.42
C PHE A 48 14.12 0.52 1.95
N ARG A 49 15.03 0.01 2.79
CA ARG A 49 16.46 -0.06 2.50
C ARG A 49 16.75 -0.94 1.28
N VAL A 50 16.29 -2.18 1.29
CA VAL A 50 16.53 -3.13 0.19
C VAL A 50 15.93 -2.60 -1.11
N PHE A 51 14.74 -2.01 -1.04
CA PHE A 51 14.11 -1.43 -2.21
C PHE A 51 14.94 -0.27 -2.78
N LYS A 52 15.36 0.69 -1.95
CA LYS A 52 16.15 1.84 -2.38
C LYS A 52 17.55 1.44 -2.90
N GLN A 53 18.16 0.41 -2.33
CA GLN A 53 19.44 -0.13 -2.82
C GLN A 53 19.34 -0.74 -4.22
N ASN A 54 18.24 -1.47 -4.51
CA ASN A 54 18.03 -2.11 -5.81
C ASN A 54 17.47 -1.14 -6.87
N PHE A 55 16.75 -0.11 -6.45
CA PHE A 55 16.09 0.87 -7.32
C PHE A 55 16.40 2.30 -6.87
N PRO A 56 17.67 2.75 -6.92
CA PRO A 56 18.09 4.04 -6.35
C PRO A 56 17.41 5.24 -7.01
N HIS A 57 17.01 5.12 -8.27
CA HIS A 57 16.34 6.16 -9.06
C HIS A 57 14.85 6.31 -8.75
N VAL A 58 14.26 5.31 -8.09
CA VAL A 58 12.82 5.30 -7.79
C VAL A 58 12.54 6.15 -6.56
N LYS A 59 11.53 7.02 -6.66
CA LYS A 59 11.04 7.79 -5.52
C LYS A 59 10.30 6.86 -4.55
N VAL A 60 10.81 6.78 -3.33
CA VAL A 60 10.22 6.00 -2.23
C VAL A 60 9.40 6.92 -1.33
N VAL A 61 8.12 6.67 -1.25
CA VAL A 61 7.17 7.35 -0.37
C VAL A 61 6.75 6.39 0.74
N ALA A 62 6.73 6.86 1.99
CA ALA A 62 6.22 6.09 3.11
C ALA A 62 4.95 6.74 3.68
N LEU A 63 3.85 5.99 3.75
CA LEU A 63 2.63 6.38 4.45
C LEU A 63 2.72 5.85 5.87
N LEU A 64 2.96 6.75 6.82
CA LEU A 64 3.25 6.41 8.22
C LEU A 64 2.19 6.99 9.18
N ASN A 65 2.09 6.38 10.36
CA ASN A 65 1.31 6.95 11.43
C ASN A 65 2.01 8.21 11.97
N PRO A 66 1.30 9.31 12.25
CA PRO A 66 1.88 10.52 12.82
C PRO A 66 2.71 10.29 14.08
N SER A 67 2.30 9.33 14.92
CA SER A 67 3.00 9.02 16.18
C SER A 67 4.38 8.36 15.99
N THR A 68 4.61 7.75 14.82
CA THR A 68 5.85 7.00 14.53
C THR A 68 6.75 7.70 13.52
N ALA A 69 6.18 8.58 12.71
CA ALA A 69 6.85 9.19 11.55
C ALA A 69 8.13 9.96 11.89
N LEU A 70 8.21 10.54 13.10
CA LEU A 70 9.39 11.30 13.52
C LEU A 70 10.67 10.45 13.53
N LEU A 71 10.54 9.16 13.83
CA LEU A 71 11.67 8.22 13.86
C LEU A 71 12.27 7.95 12.47
N PHE A 72 11.51 8.21 11.42
CA PHE A 72 11.89 7.96 10.04
C PHE A 72 12.20 9.23 9.25
N LYS A 73 12.13 10.39 9.91
CA LYS A 73 12.31 11.69 9.25
C LYS A 73 13.67 11.85 8.54
N THR A 74 14.68 11.19 9.06
CA THR A 74 16.06 11.24 8.53
C THR A 74 16.49 9.92 7.89
N ASP A 75 15.55 9.00 7.62
CA ASP A 75 15.89 7.74 6.94
C ASP A 75 16.25 8.01 5.47
N PRO A 76 17.51 7.73 5.06
CA PRO A 76 17.98 8.02 3.70
C PRO A 76 17.30 7.16 2.62
N ASN A 77 16.54 6.14 3.02
CA ASN A 77 15.83 5.24 2.11
C ASN A 77 14.40 5.70 1.81
N ILE A 78 13.96 6.81 2.42
CA ILE A 78 12.61 7.38 2.24
C ILE A 78 12.75 8.80 1.71
N ASP A 79 12.24 9.04 0.50
CA ASP A 79 12.30 10.37 -0.13
C ASP A 79 11.17 11.29 0.36
N GLU A 80 10.01 10.72 0.72
CA GLU A 80 8.86 11.50 1.20
C GLU A 80 8.04 10.72 2.23
N ILE A 81 7.61 11.39 3.29
CA ILE A 81 6.72 10.82 4.31
C ILE A 81 5.35 11.49 4.22
N LEU A 82 4.31 10.69 4.06
CA LEU A 82 2.93 11.08 4.23
C LEU A 82 2.40 10.60 5.57
N LEU A 83 1.62 11.45 6.25
CA LEU A 83 1.07 11.13 7.56
C LEU A 83 -0.40 10.72 7.45
N TYR A 84 -0.73 9.55 7.99
CA TYR A 84 -2.10 9.07 8.06
C TYR A 84 -2.31 8.13 9.25
N ASP A 85 -3.26 8.46 10.09
CA ASP A 85 -3.58 7.70 11.32
C ASP A 85 -4.58 6.54 11.10
N GLY A 86 -4.97 6.28 9.85
CA GLY A 86 -5.92 5.23 9.51
C GLY A 86 -7.39 5.59 9.74
N LYS A 87 -7.71 6.80 10.20
CA LYS A 87 -9.10 7.19 10.46
C LYS A 87 -9.83 7.64 9.20
N LYS A 88 -11.13 7.40 9.18
CA LYS A 88 -12.00 7.80 8.06
C LYS A 88 -12.03 9.31 7.84
N SER A 89 -11.89 10.11 8.89
CA SER A 89 -11.89 11.57 8.81
C SER A 89 -10.75 12.12 7.95
N GLY A 90 -9.58 11.47 7.97
CA GLY A 90 -8.42 11.87 7.16
C GLY A 90 -8.38 11.24 5.76
N PHE A 91 -9.35 10.40 5.40
CA PHE A 91 -9.30 9.60 4.18
C PHE A 91 -9.23 10.46 2.90
N LEU A 92 -10.06 11.48 2.77
CA LEU A 92 -10.10 12.32 1.58
C LEU A 92 -8.86 13.19 1.44
N ASP A 93 -8.32 13.67 2.54
CA ASP A 93 -7.13 14.52 2.53
C ASP A 93 -5.88 13.74 2.14
N ILE A 94 -5.72 12.55 2.71
CA ILE A 94 -4.59 11.69 2.32
C ILE A 94 -4.75 11.18 0.88
N LEU A 95 -5.97 10.88 0.43
CA LEU A 95 -6.24 10.50 -0.95
C LEU A 95 -5.84 11.60 -1.95
N LYS A 96 -6.14 12.86 -1.64
CA LYS A 96 -5.71 14.00 -2.48
C LYS A 96 -4.19 14.10 -2.58
N LYS A 97 -3.48 13.86 -1.46
CA LYS A 97 -2.01 13.87 -1.44
C LYS A 97 -1.44 12.72 -2.28
N LEU A 98 -1.95 11.51 -2.09
CA LEU A 98 -1.51 10.33 -2.85
C LEU A 98 -1.72 10.51 -4.36
N LYS A 99 -2.87 11.06 -4.78
CA LYS A 99 -3.14 11.34 -6.21
C LYS A 99 -2.13 12.28 -6.86
N LYS A 100 -1.63 13.26 -6.13
CA LYS A 100 -0.62 14.22 -6.65
C LYS A 100 0.72 13.56 -6.92
N LEU A 101 1.00 12.41 -6.32
CA LEU A 101 2.28 11.72 -6.47
C LEU A 101 2.37 10.85 -7.72
N SER A 102 1.25 10.60 -8.42
CA SER A 102 1.22 9.76 -9.63
C SER A 102 1.94 8.43 -9.42
N LEU A 103 1.56 7.69 -8.38
CA LEU A 103 2.25 6.48 -7.96
C LEU A 103 2.15 5.37 -9.00
N ASP A 104 3.26 4.70 -9.30
CA ASP A 104 3.27 3.49 -10.11
C ASP A 104 2.88 2.26 -9.28
N ILE A 105 3.50 2.13 -8.10
CA ILE A 105 3.33 0.95 -7.25
C ILE A 105 2.93 1.36 -5.83
N VAL A 106 2.01 0.62 -5.23
CA VAL A 106 1.72 0.67 -3.80
C VAL A 106 1.92 -0.71 -3.19
N PHE A 107 2.72 -0.78 -2.13
CA PHE A 107 2.82 -1.94 -1.25
C PHE A 107 2.08 -1.65 0.05
N ILE A 108 1.06 -2.43 0.36
CA ILE A 108 0.41 -2.39 1.67
C ILE A 108 1.11 -3.40 2.58
N LEU A 109 2.05 -2.93 3.39
CA LEU A 109 2.80 -3.74 4.34
C LEU A 109 1.98 -3.92 5.63
N HIS A 110 1.82 -2.82 6.39
CA HIS A 110 0.99 -2.78 7.60
C HIS A 110 0.07 -1.56 7.56
N SER A 111 -1.14 -1.77 7.05
CA SER A 111 -2.21 -0.77 7.01
C SER A 111 -3.57 -1.46 7.07
N ASN A 112 -4.50 -0.87 7.83
CA ASN A 112 -5.77 -1.50 8.15
C ASN A 112 -6.83 -1.30 7.06
N GLU A 113 -7.59 -2.36 6.80
CA GLU A 113 -8.82 -2.28 6.05
C GLU A 113 -9.98 -1.74 6.94
N PRO A 114 -10.98 -1.11 6.37
CA PRO A 114 -11.29 -0.96 4.94
C PRO A 114 -10.70 0.30 4.29
N GLN A 115 -9.70 0.94 4.84
CA GLN A 115 -9.12 2.17 4.28
C GLN A 115 -7.95 1.91 3.34
N ALA A 116 -7.09 0.93 3.65
CA ALA A 116 -5.82 0.70 2.96
C ALA A 116 -5.98 0.43 1.46
N THR A 117 -6.70 -0.62 1.09
CA THR A 117 -6.91 -0.97 -0.32
C THR A 117 -7.67 0.12 -1.09
N PRO A 118 -8.78 0.71 -0.59
CA PRO A 118 -9.41 1.82 -1.28
C PRO A 118 -8.51 3.02 -1.50
N LEU A 119 -7.68 3.41 -0.54
CA LEU A 119 -6.70 4.49 -0.72
C LEU A 119 -5.72 4.19 -1.86
N ALA A 120 -5.15 2.99 -1.87
CA ALA A 120 -4.19 2.57 -2.88
C ALA A 120 -4.80 2.56 -4.29
N VAL A 121 -5.99 1.96 -4.45
CA VAL A 121 -6.68 1.90 -5.76
C VAL A 121 -7.12 3.28 -6.23
N LEU A 122 -7.71 4.08 -5.33
CA LEU A 122 -8.22 5.40 -5.68
C LEU A 122 -7.11 6.44 -5.87
N SER A 123 -5.89 6.19 -5.37
CA SER A 123 -4.73 7.04 -5.64
C SER A 123 -4.36 7.06 -7.12
N GLY A 124 -4.76 6.03 -7.88
CA GLY A 124 -4.43 5.88 -9.29
C GLY A 124 -3.17 5.04 -9.53
N ALA A 125 -2.65 4.37 -8.49
CA ALA A 125 -1.51 3.46 -8.65
C ALA A 125 -1.81 2.38 -9.70
N LYS A 126 -0.81 2.05 -10.51
CA LYS A 126 -0.93 1.02 -11.56
C LYS A 126 -0.94 -0.38 -10.95
N TYR A 127 -0.09 -0.60 -9.96
CA TYR A 127 0.09 -1.88 -9.29
C TYR A 127 -0.12 -1.75 -7.79
N LEU A 128 -0.79 -2.72 -7.22
CA LEU A 128 -1.07 -2.79 -5.79
C LEU A 128 -0.73 -4.18 -5.25
N PHE A 129 0.21 -4.24 -4.32
CA PHE A 129 0.63 -5.48 -3.68
C PHE A 129 0.33 -5.48 -2.19
N LYS A 130 -0.18 -6.59 -1.71
CA LYS A 130 -0.41 -6.86 -0.29
C LYS A 130 -0.23 -8.36 -0.03
N LEU A 131 0.25 -8.74 1.14
CA LEU A 131 0.27 -10.14 1.52
C LEU A 131 -1.13 -10.76 1.37
N PRO A 132 -1.23 -11.89 0.68
CA PRO A 132 -2.52 -12.54 0.46
C PRO A 132 -3.20 -12.87 1.79
N ASN A 133 -4.49 -12.59 1.87
CA ASN A 133 -5.34 -12.96 2.99
C ASN A 133 -6.72 -13.32 2.46
N VAL A 134 -7.07 -14.59 2.53
CA VAL A 134 -8.34 -15.14 2.02
C VAL A 134 -9.57 -14.49 2.67
N ASN A 135 -9.43 -14.01 3.90
CA ASN A 135 -10.51 -13.34 4.62
C ASN A 135 -10.64 -11.85 4.29
N ASN A 136 -9.70 -11.30 3.50
CA ASN A 136 -9.75 -9.90 3.12
C ASN A 136 -10.63 -9.71 1.88
N LYS A 137 -11.78 -9.12 2.06
CA LYS A 137 -12.77 -8.83 0.99
C LYS A 137 -12.24 -7.90 -0.10
N PHE A 138 -11.12 -7.23 0.12
CA PHE A 138 -10.46 -6.37 -0.86
C PHE A 138 -9.36 -7.10 -1.66
N SER A 139 -9.04 -8.34 -1.33
CA SER A 139 -8.03 -9.13 -2.06
C SER A 139 -8.22 -9.15 -3.58
N PRO A 140 -9.46 -9.23 -4.12
CA PRO A 140 -9.65 -9.19 -5.58
C PRO A 140 -9.15 -7.92 -6.26
N PHE A 141 -8.91 -6.84 -5.51
CA PHE A 141 -8.40 -5.58 -6.04
C PHE A 141 -6.87 -5.46 -5.99
N HIS A 142 -6.15 -6.48 -5.50
CA HIS A 142 -4.70 -6.49 -5.50
C HIS A 142 -4.14 -7.02 -6.82
N SER A 143 -2.96 -6.54 -7.22
CA SER A 143 -2.26 -7.03 -8.43
C SER A 143 -1.83 -8.48 -8.28
N ASN A 144 -1.41 -8.87 -7.09
CA ASN A 144 -1.07 -10.23 -6.69
C ASN A 144 -2.22 -10.95 -5.98
N ALA A 145 -3.47 -10.66 -6.35
CA ALA A 145 -4.59 -11.41 -5.80
C ALA A 145 -4.32 -12.90 -5.98
N PRO A 146 -4.41 -13.71 -4.93
CA PRO A 146 -4.23 -15.13 -5.08
C PRO A 146 -5.27 -15.64 -6.10
N GLU A 147 -4.82 -16.42 -7.07
CA GLU A 147 -5.70 -17.34 -7.75
C GLU A 147 -6.42 -18.14 -6.64
N PRO A 148 -7.68 -18.52 -6.82
CA PRO A 148 -8.37 -19.34 -5.84
C PRO A 148 -7.66 -20.69 -5.75
N TYR A 149 -6.64 -20.75 -4.90
CA TYR A 149 -5.95 -22.00 -4.61
C TYR A 149 -6.88 -22.88 -3.78
N GLY A 150 -7.19 -24.04 -4.34
CA GLY A 150 -7.87 -25.10 -3.63
C GLY A 150 -6.99 -25.81 -2.58
N ASP A 151 -5.94 -25.15 -2.07
CA ASP A 151 -5.05 -25.75 -1.07
C ASP A 151 -4.38 -24.69 -0.21
N ASP A 152 -4.45 -24.83 1.11
CA ASP A 152 -4.04 -23.89 2.15
C ASP A 152 -2.51 -23.72 2.31
N ARG A 153 -1.72 -23.97 1.30
CA ARG A 153 -0.26 -23.87 1.38
C ARG A 153 0.23 -22.47 1.01
N TYR A 154 0.60 -21.70 2.03
CA TYR A 154 1.43 -20.52 1.85
C TYR A 154 2.84 -20.97 1.45
N VAL A 155 3.22 -20.72 0.20
CA VAL A 155 4.63 -20.79 -0.18
C VAL A 155 5.26 -19.48 0.28
N VAL A 156 5.96 -19.53 1.41
CA VAL A 156 6.90 -18.47 1.81
C VAL A 156 8.17 -18.73 0.98
N LEU A 157 8.42 -17.88 0.01
CA LEU A 157 9.70 -17.81 -0.69
C LEU A 157 10.63 -16.85 0.04
#